data_58bfd89c94c7c88e4c9bb85ce42dffb9
#
_entry.id   58bfd89c94c7c88e4c9bb85ce42dffb9
#
_cell.length_a   1.000
_cell.length_b   1.000
_cell.length_c   1.000
_cell.angle_alpha   90.00
_cell.angle_beta   90.00
_cell.angle_gamma   90.00
#
_symmetry.space_group_name_H-M   'P 1'
#
loop_
_entity.id
_entity.type
_entity.pdbx_description
1 polymer ?
#
loop_
_entity_poly.entity_id
_entity_poly.type
_entity_poly.pdbx_seq_one_letter_code
_entity_poly.pdbx_strand_id
1 'polypeptide(L)'
;MVGYILQRISGMIAVMLLVVTIVFVIVRVTPGDPAAVMLGPDATAQDVADLRTRLGLDRSILSQYVIYVGQLLRGDLGQSIFLNMPVTSALMERAEPTFFLTLLSLAIASTIALPVGIYAAYRRGSFLDQAATTLAMLGASIPGFWLGLILMQVFAVRLGILPVSGYGGPDTSLLERIRHLILPAVALGLVSSALIMRFTRASMLDVLGDDYIRTARAKGLGEQKVVLTHALKNALIPILTVLGLTAAVLISGAVVTETVFGLPGVGNLVVSAVLRRDYPVIQGALLVIAGLYVLINFAIDMLYLLVDPRVRY
;
A
#
# COMPACT_ATOMS: atom_id res chain seq x y z
N MET A 1 -17.55 18.75 13.51
CA MET A 1 -16.17 18.54 12.97
C MET A 1 -15.19 18.03 14.03
N VAL A 2 -14.99 18.71 15.16
CA VAL A 2 -14.02 18.25 16.20
C VAL A 2 -14.37 16.86 16.72
N GLY A 3 -15.64 16.59 17.04
CA GLY A 3 -16.09 15.28 17.50
C GLY A 3 -15.81 14.15 16.51
N TYR A 4 -16.03 14.38 15.20
CA TYR A 4 -15.72 13.41 14.14
C TYR A 4 -14.22 13.10 14.07
N ILE A 5 -13.38 14.15 14.09
CA ILE A 5 -11.92 13.98 14.07
C ILE A 5 -11.43 13.22 15.30
N LEU A 6 -11.93 13.55 16.48
CA LEU A 6 -11.58 12.84 17.73
C LEU A 6 -12.01 11.37 17.69
N GLN A 7 -13.19 11.08 17.16
CA GLN A 7 -13.66 9.70 16.98
C GLN A 7 -12.77 8.92 16.01
N ARG A 8 -12.33 9.56 14.91
CA ARG A 8 -11.40 8.92 13.95
C ARG A 8 -10.04 8.68 14.56
N ILE A 9 -9.48 9.65 15.28
CA ILE A 9 -8.19 9.51 15.96
C ILE A 9 -8.26 8.40 17.02
N SER A 10 -9.34 8.34 17.83
CA SER A 10 -9.50 7.27 18.81
C SER A 10 -9.59 5.89 18.16
N GLY A 11 -10.29 5.78 17.02
CA GLY A 11 -10.32 4.56 16.19
C GLY A 11 -8.94 4.17 15.67
N MET A 12 -8.16 5.13 15.18
CA MET A 12 -6.77 4.88 14.72
C MET A 12 -5.89 4.34 15.86
N ILE A 13 -5.98 4.95 17.05
CA ILE A 13 -5.22 4.49 18.21
C ILE A 13 -5.63 3.07 18.60
N ALA A 14 -6.93 2.76 18.61
CA ALA A 14 -7.42 1.42 18.94
C ALA A 14 -6.91 0.37 17.93
N VAL A 15 -6.97 0.67 16.64
CA VAL A 15 -6.45 -0.22 15.59
C VAL A 15 -4.94 -0.40 15.74
N MET A 16 -4.18 0.69 15.97
CA MET A 16 -2.73 0.58 16.14
C MET A 16 -2.35 -0.22 17.39
N LEU A 17 -3.06 -0.06 18.52
CA LEU A 17 -2.86 -0.88 19.70
C LEU A 17 -3.12 -2.37 19.42
N LEU A 18 -4.18 -2.67 18.67
CA LEU A 18 -4.48 -4.04 18.26
C LEU A 18 -3.35 -4.62 17.41
N VAL A 19 -2.88 -3.86 16.41
CA VAL A 19 -1.76 -4.28 15.54
C VAL A 19 -0.48 -4.49 16.35
N VAL A 20 -0.12 -3.57 17.22
CA VAL A 20 1.04 -3.68 18.12
C VAL A 20 0.95 -4.98 18.95
N THR A 21 -0.22 -5.27 19.50
CA THR A 21 -0.46 -6.49 20.28
C THR A 21 -0.31 -7.75 19.42
N ILE A 22 -0.93 -7.77 18.24
CA ILE A 22 -0.85 -8.92 17.32
C ILE A 22 0.59 -9.16 16.90
N VAL A 23 1.32 -8.12 16.49
CA VAL A 23 2.73 -8.22 16.06
C VAL A 23 3.62 -8.71 17.20
N PHE A 24 3.38 -8.23 18.42
CA PHE A 24 4.08 -8.72 19.61
C PHE A 24 3.83 -10.21 19.85
N VAL A 25 2.57 -10.65 19.77
CA VAL A 25 2.18 -12.05 20.00
C VAL A 25 2.74 -12.98 18.93
N ILE A 26 2.62 -12.61 17.64
CA ILE A 26 3.09 -13.42 16.50
C ILE A 26 4.56 -13.81 16.69
N VAL A 27 5.42 -12.86 17.03
CA VAL A 27 6.86 -13.13 17.19
C VAL A 27 7.13 -14.08 18.36
N ARG A 28 6.30 -14.11 19.38
CA ARG A 28 6.48 -14.97 20.54
C ARG A 28 5.86 -16.35 20.39
N VAL A 29 4.84 -16.48 19.54
CA VAL A 29 4.23 -17.78 19.22
C VAL A 29 5.01 -18.49 18.10
N THR A 30 5.79 -17.76 17.32
CA THR A 30 6.60 -18.34 16.24
C THR A 30 7.64 -19.28 16.82
N PRO A 31 7.73 -20.55 16.34
CA PRO A 31 8.69 -21.53 16.85
C PRO A 31 10.14 -21.07 16.63
N GLY A 32 10.93 -21.10 17.69
CA GLY A 32 12.36 -20.75 17.70
C GLY A 32 12.65 -19.75 18.81
N ASP A 33 13.83 -19.89 19.42
CA ASP A 33 14.34 -18.94 20.40
C ASP A 33 15.03 -17.78 19.67
N PRO A 34 14.54 -16.53 19.79
CA PRO A 34 15.19 -15.39 19.17
C PRO A 34 16.68 -15.26 19.51
N ALA A 35 17.06 -15.56 20.77
CA ALA A 35 18.44 -15.50 21.21
C ALA A 35 19.31 -16.57 20.52
N ALA A 36 18.78 -17.78 20.35
CA ALA A 36 19.48 -18.84 19.64
C ALA A 36 19.64 -18.51 18.13
N VAL A 37 18.61 -17.91 17.52
CA VAL A 37 18.67 -17.47 16.12
C VAL A 37 19.70 -16.36 15.91
N MET A 38 19.81 -15.44 16.88
CA MET A 38 20.78 -14.33 16.82
C MET A 38 22.22 -14.81 16.91
N LEU A 39 22.49 -15.79 17.76
CA LEU A 39 23.83 -16.30 18.00
C LEU A 39 24.27 -17.34 16.96
N GLY A 40 23.32 -17.97 16.26
CA GLY A 40 23.61 -18.99 15.27
C GLY A 40 23.86 -20.39 15.85
N PRO A 41 24.12 -21.36 14.96
CA PRO A 41 24.19 -22.77 15.34
C PRO A 41 25.39 -23.13 16.22
N ASP A 42 26.45 -22.33 16.24
CA ASP A 42 27.67 -22.56 16.99
C ASP A 42 27.64 -22.02 18.43
N ALA A 43 26.54 -21.40 18.84
CA ALA A 43 26.38 -20.78 20.16
C ALA A 43 26.25 -21.86 21.26
N THR A 44 26.92 -21.64 22.39
CA THR A 44 26.74 -22.46 23.55
C THR A 44 25.41 -22.19 24.26
N ALA A 45 24.91 -23.17 25.02
CA ALA A 45 23.71 -22.99 25.82
C ALA A 45 23.84 -21.79 26.81
N GLN A 46 25.05 -21.51 27.28
CA GLN A 46 25.34 -20.38 28.18
C GLN A 46 25.21 -19.06 27.45
N ASP A 47 25.76 -18.92 26.23
CA ASP A 47 25.67 -17.71 25.43
C ASP A 47 24.20 -17.35 25.13
N VAL A 48 23.38 -18.34 24.80
CA VAL A 48 21.95 -18.22 24.58
C VAL A 48 21.23 -17.73 25.84
N ALA A 49 21.53 -18.31 27.00
CA ALA A 49 20.95 -17.93 28.28
C ALA A 49 21.30 -16.47 28.66
N ASP A 50 22.56 -16.08 28.47
CA ASP A 50 23.04 -14.72 28.75
C ASP A 50 22.36 -13.70 27.81
N LEU A 51 22.24 -14.02 26.53
CA LEU A 51 21.56 -13.15 25.57
C LEU A 51 20.06 -13.04 25.88
N ARG A 52 19.39 -14.15 26.26
CA ARG A 52 17.98 -14.10 26.69
C ARG A 52 17.76 -13.13 27.85
N THR A 53 18.65 -13.17 28.82
CA THR A 53 18.57 -12.24 29.99
C THR A 53 18.81 -10.81 29.56
N ARG A 54 19.80 -10.54 28.71
CA ARG A 54 20.05 -9.20 28.15
C ARG A 54 18.87 -8.65 27.35
N LEU A 55 18.21 -9.49 26.58
CA LEU A 55 17.02 -9.12 25.80
C LEU A 55 15.74 -9.08 26.65
N GLY A 56 15.82 -9.48 27.92
CA GLY A 56 14.67 -9.52 28.83
C GLY A 56 13.62 -10.57 28.45
N LEU A 57 14.01 -11.60 27.72
CA LEU A 57 13.13 -12.70 27.28
C LEU A 57 12.80 -13.68 28.42
N ASP A 58 13.52 -13.59 29.54
CA ASP A 58 13.29 -14.29 30.79
C ASP A 58 12.20 -13.64 31.67
N ARG A 59 11.79 -12.41 31.35
CA ARG A 59 10.75 -11.69 32.08
C ARG A 59 9.36 -12.23 31.76
N SER A 60 8.38 -11.91 32.60
CA SER A 60 6.97 -12.22 32.31
C SER A 60 6.52 -11.58 30.98
N ILE A 61 5.64 -12.25 30.24
CA ILE A 61 5.12 -11.76 28.94
C ILE A 61 4.52 -10.35 29.05
N LEU A 62 3.83 -10.06 30.17
CA LEU A 62 3.26 -8.73 30.41
C LEU A 62 4.35 -7.67 30.56
N SER A 63 5.42 -7.99 31.29
CA SER A 63 6.56 -7.07 31.44
C SER A 63 7.25 -6.79 30.09
N GLN A 64 7.45 -7.84 29.28
CA GLN A 64 8.00 -7.70 27.93
C GLN A 64 7.10 -6.82 27.05
N TYR A 65 5.77 -6.98 27.12
CA TYR A 65 4.82 -6.18 26.38
C TYR A 65 4.87 -4.70 26.75
N VAL A 66 4.87 -4.40 28.07
CA VAL A 66 4.97 -3.01 28.56
C VAL A 66 6.27 -2.35 28.13
N ILE A 67 7.39 -3.06 28.21
CA ILE A 67 8.70 -2.56 27.73
C ILE A 67 8.66 -2.29 26.22
N TYR A 68 8.13 -3.23 25.43
CA TYR A 68 8.00 -3.10 24.00
C TYR A 68 7.14 -1.90 23.59
N VAL A 69 5.97 -1.73 24.19
CA VAL A 69 5.12 -0.55 23.95
C VAL A 69 5.84 0.73 24.35
N GLY A 70 6.56 0.72 25.48
CA GLY A 70 7.35 1.87 25.94
C GLY A 70 8.47 2.26 24.98
N GLN A 71 9.12 1.28 24.32
CA GLN A 71 10.11 1.52 23.28
C GLN A 71 9.46 2.13 22.03
N LEU A 72 8.34 1.57 21.58
CA LEU A 72 7.58 2.07 20.42
C LEU A 72 7.14 3.53 20.60
N LEU A 73 6.67 3.90 21.79
CA LEU A 73 6.29 5.28 22.12
C LEU A 73 7.46 6.28 22.07
N ARG A 74 8.69 5.78 22.17
CA ARG A 74 9.92 6.57 22.01
C ARG A 74 10.46 6.54 20.57
N GLY A 75 9.76 5.88 19.65
CA GLY A 75 10.21 5.70 18.26
C GLY A 75 11.29 4.64 18.07
N ASP A 76 11.58 3.85 19.10
CA ASP A 76 12.55 2.76 19.04
C ASP A 76 11.87 1.47 18.57
N LEU A 77 12.19 1.05 17.33
CA LEU A 77 11.73 -0.18 16.72
C LEU A 77 12.72 -1.35 16.95
N GLY A 78 13.78 -1.13 17.74
CA GLY A 78 14.83 -2.10 18.00
C GLY A 78 15.97 -2.09 16.99
N GLN A 79 16.86 -3.06 17.13
CA GLN A 79 18.06 -3.24 16.30
C GLN A 79 17.86 -4.46 15.41
N SER A 80 18.21 -4.32 14.11
CA SER A 80 18.28 -5.45 13.19
C SER A 80 19.41 -6.42 13.60
N ILE A 81 19.07 -7.69 13.61
CA ILE A 81 20.04 -8.77 13.96
C ILE A 81 21.10 -8.90 12.87
N PHE A 82 20.70 -8.79 11.60
CA PHE A 82 21.58 -9.06 10.45
C PHE A 82 22.19 -7.80 9.85
N LEU A 83 21.50 -6.66 9.92
CA LEU A 83 21.99 -5.43 9.36
C LEU A 83 22.90 -4.65 10.33
N ASN A 84 22.91 -5.00 11.63
CA ASN A 84 23.63 -4.33 12.70
C ASN A 84 23.36 -2.80 12.75
N MET A 85 22.13 -2.40 12.47
CA MET A 85 21.68 -1.01 12.46
C MET A 85 20.27 -0.88 13.06
N PRO A 86 19.85 0.31 13.51
CA PRO A 86 18.50 0.56 13.96
C PRO A 86 17.47 0.19 12.87
N VAL A 87 16.37 -0.47 13.25
CA VAL A 87 15.29 -0.84 12.33
C VAL A 87 14.68 0.40 11.67
N THR A 88 14.57 1.51 12.41
CA THR A 88 14.11 2.80 11.88
C THR A 88 14.98 3.28 10.71
N SER A 89 16.29 3.22 10.84
CA SER A 89 17.24 3.59 9.75
C SER A 89 17.09 2.66 8.56
N ALA A 90 17.04 1.34 8.78
CA ALA A 90 16.86 0.36 7.72
C ALA A 90 15.56 0.56 6.93
N LEU A 91 14.47 0.95 7.60
CA LEU A 91 13.19 1.25 6.96
C LEU A 91 13.23 2.57 6.19
N MET A 92 13.84 3.61 6.76
CA MET A 92 13.92 4.93 6.12
C MET A 92 14.74 4.89 4.83
N GLU A 93 15.88 4.19 4.83
CA GLU A 93 16.71 4.00 3.63
C GLU A 93 15.96 3.29 2.50
N ARG A 94 14.95 2.47 2.85
CA ARG A 94 14.16 1.68 1.88
C ARG A 94 12.76 2.24 1.61
N ALA A 95 12.39 3.32 2.26
CA ALA A 95 11.07 3.93 2.09
C ALA A 95 10.89 4.60 0.72
N GLU A 96 11.96 5.22 0.19
CA GLU A 96 11.90 5.98 -1.06
C GLU A 96 11.41 5.14 -2.26
N PRO A 97 12.02 3.98 -2.61
CA PRO A 97 11.58 3.17 -3.74
C PRO A 97 10.13 2.72 -3.60
N THR A 98 9.72 2.25 -2.41
CA THR A 98 8.35 1.80 -2.15
C THR A 98 7.34 2.93 -2.30
N PHE A 99 7.67 4.13 -1.79
CA PHE A 99 6.82 5.31 -1.88
C PHE A 99 6.60 5.72 -3.35
N PHE A 100 7.68 5.91 -4.12
CA PHE A 100 7.56 6.30 -5.52
C PHE A 100 6.92 5.22 -6.38
N LEU A 101 7.20 3.94 -6.12
CA LEU A 101 6.54 2.83 -6.81
C LEU A 101 5.02 2.87 -6.57
N THR A 102 4.60 3.02 -5.32
CA THR A 102 3.18 3.10 -4.95
C THR A 102 2.51 4.31 -5.59
N LEU A 103 3.14 5.47 -5.51
CA LEU A 103 2.61 6.72 -6.07
C LEU A 103 2.46 6.64 -7.60
N LEU A 104 3.49 6.17 -8.31
CA LEU A 104 3.46 6.01 -9.77
C LEU A 104 2.43 4.96 -10.19
N SER A 105 2.34 3.83 -9.48
CA SER A 105 1.34 2.80 -9.76
C SER A 105 -0.08 3.33 -9.59
N LEU A 106 -0.34 4.07 -8.51
CA LEU A 106 -1.65 4.68 -8.27
C LEU A 106 -1.98 5.74 -9.30
N ALA A 107 -1.00 6.56 -9.71
CA ALA A 107 -1.17 7.57 -10.74
C ALA A 107 -1.52 6.93 -12.09
N ILE A 108 -0.79 5.87 -12.50
CA ILE A 108 -1.07 5.12 -13.73
C ILE A 108 -2.46 4.49 -13.65
N ALA A 109 -2.78 3.81 -12.55
CA ALA A 109 -4.08 3.18 -12.35
C ALA A 109 -5.22 4.18 -12.45
N SER A 110 -5.11 5.33 -11.78
CA SER A 110 -6.14 6.38 -11.77
C SER A 110 -6.29 7.05 -13.12
N THR A 111 -5.18 7.36 -13.81
CA THR A 111 -5.18 8.00 -15.13
C THR A 111 -5.88 7.14 -16.18
N ILE A 112 -5.78 5.81 -16.07
CA ILE A 112 -6.46 4.87 -16.97
C ILE A 112 -7.89 4.63 -16.51
N ALA A 113 -8.07 4.29 -15.25
CA ALA A 113 -9.33 3.77 -14.73
C ALA A 113 -10.45 4.82 -14.66
N LEU A 114 -10.13 6.05 -14.22
CA LEU A 114 -11.17 7.08 -14.07
C LEU A 114 -11.79 7.47 -15.40
N PRO A 115 -11.04 7.87 -16.44
CA PRO A 115 -11.65 8.21 -17.73
C PRO A 115 -12.41 7.05 -18.37
N VAL A 116 -11.82 5.84 -18.31
CA VAL A 116 -12.46 4.65 -18.88
C VAL A 116 -13.74 4.29 -18.14
N GLY A 117 -13.74 4.32 -16.81
CA GLY A 117 -14.91 4.02 -15.98
C GLY A 117 -16.05 5.04 -16.15
N ILE A 118 -15.71 6.34 -16.17
CA ILE A 118 -16.68 7.43 -16.43
C ILE A 118 -17.30 7.27 -17.81
N TYR A 119 -16.48 7.06 -18.84
CA TYR A 119 -16.97 6.90 -20.21
C TYR A 119 -17.82 5.65 -20.39
N ALA A 120 -17.40 4.51 -19.82
CA ALA A 120 -18.15 3.25 -19.83
C ALA A 120 -19.54 3.40 -19.18
N ALA A 121 -19.63 4.14 -18.06
CA ALA A 121 -20.91 4.44 -17.42
C ALA A 121 -21.80 5.35 -18.28
N TYR A 122 -21.24 6.40 -18.86
CA TYR A 122 -21.94 7.33 -19.75
C TYR A 122 -22.50 6.62 -20.99
N ARG A 123 -21.72 5.73 -21.59
CA ARG A 123 -22.11 4.94 -22.78
C ARG A 123 -22.52 3.52 -22.42
N ARG A 124 -23.28 3.33 -21.35
CA ARG A 124 -23.75 2.02 -20.88
C ARG A 124 -24.35 1.18 -22.01
N GLY A 125 -23.92 -0.08 -22.09
CA GLY A 125 -24.37 -1.05 -23.10
C GLY A 125 -23.69 -0.92 -24.47
N SER A 126 -22.84 0.08 -24.66
CA SER A 126 -22.05 0.22 -25.91
C SER A 126 -20.95 -0.83 -26.00
N PHE A 127 -20.41 -1.03 -27.22
CA PHE A 127 -19.23 -1.89 -27.44
C PHE A 127 -18.03 -1.49 -26.56
N LEU A 128 -17.79 -0.18 -26.40
CA LEU A 128 -16.70 0.32 -25.56
C LEU A 128 -16.91 0.01 -24.07
N ASP A 129 -18.15 0.07 -23.57
CA ASP A 129 -18.47 -0.33 -22.20
C ASP A 129 -18.22 -1.83 -21.98
N GLN A 130 -18.68 -2.67 -22.92
CA GLN A 130 -18.46 -4.11 -22.85
C GLN A 130 -16.98 -4.48 -22.96
N ALA A 131 -16.26 -3.87 -23.91
CA ALA A 131 -14.83 -4.09 -24.08
C ALA A 131 -14.02 -3.65 -22.83
N ALA A 132 -14.30 -2.46 -22.29
CA ALA A 132 -13.65 -1.96 -21.08
C ALA A 132 -13.89 -2.88 -19.87
N THR A 133 -15.14 -3.32 -19.69
CA THR A 133 -15.49 -4.24 -18.58
C THR A 133 -14.82 -5.61 -18.74
N THR A 134 -14.79 -6.15 -19.97
CA THR A 134 -14.12 -7.43 -20.27
C THR A 134 -12.61 -7.32 -20.06
N LEU A 135 -11.99 -6.26 -20.56
CA LEU A 135 -10.54 -6.02 -20.37
C LEU A 135 -10.20 -5.83 -18.88
N ALA A 136 -11.06 -5.14 -18.11
CA ALA A 136 -10.87 -5.03 -16.67
C ALA A 136 -10.97 -6.38 -15.95
N MET A 137 -11.90 -7.26 -16.35
CA MET A 137 -11.99 -8.61 -15.79
C MET A 137 -10.74 -9.43 -16.11
N LEU A 138 -10.28 -9.40 -17.36
CA LEU A 138 -9.06 -10.09 -17.79
C LEU A 138 -7.84 -9.54 -17.05
N GLY A 139 -7.71 -8.22 -16.95
CA GLY A 139 -6.61 -7.57 -16.24
C GLY A 139 -6.56 -7.92 -14.75
N ALA A 140 -7.72 -8.02 -14.09
CA ALA A 140 -7.81 -8.45 -12.70
C ALA A 140 -7.43 -9.92 -12.47
N SER A 141 -7.52 -10.76 -13.49
CA SER A 141 -7.17 -12.19 -13.42
C SER A 141 -5.67 -12.44 -13.61
N ILE A 142 -4.93 -11.45 -14.10
CA ILE A 142 -3.49 -11.58 -14.36
C ILE A 142 -2.70 -11.25 -13.08
N PRO A 143 -1.79 -12.14 -12.63
CA PRO A 143 -0.91 -11.81 -11.52
C PRO A 143 0.01 -10.63 -11.87
N GLY A 144 0.07 -9.60 -11.03
CA GLY A 144 0.86 -8.40 -11.31
C GLY A 144 2.35 -8.66 -11.55
N PHE A 145 2.94 -9.58 -10.80
CA PHE A 145 4.35 -9.97 -10.99
C PHE A 145 4.59 -10.66 -12.33
N TRP A 146 3.65 -11.48 -12.80
CA TRP A 146 3.73 -12.14 -14.09
C TRP A 146 3.67 -11.12 -15.24
N LEU A 147 2.75 -10.17 -15.16
CA LEU A 147 2.72 -9.04 -16.11
C LEU A 147 4.04 -8.26 -16.07
N GLY A 148 4.58 -8.02 -14.87
CA GLY A 148 5.89 -7.39 -14.69
C GLY A 148 7.02 -8.12 -15.41
N LEU A 149 7.08 -9.45 -15.30
CA LEU A 149 8.07 -10.27 -16.00
C LEU A 149 7.94 -10.19 -17.52
N ILE A 150 6.71 -10.16 -18.06
CA ILE A 150 6.48 -9.98 -19.50
C ILE A 150 6.96 -8.60 -19.95
N LEU A 151 6.60 -7.54 -19.22
CA LEU A 151 7.03 -6.19 -19.54
C LEU A 151 8.57 -6.07 -19.48
N MET A 152 9.21 -6.65 -18.49
CA MET A 152 10.66 -6.73 -18.36
C MET A 152 11.27 -7.44 -19.57
N GLN A 153 10.75 -8.60 -19.95
CA GLN A 153 11.24 -9.39 -21.09
C GLN A 153 11.13 -8.61 -22.41
N VAL A 154 10.04 -7.86 -22.62
CA VAL A 154 9.82 -7.12 -23.86
C VAL A 154 10.61 -5.81 -23.86
N PHE A 155 10.44 -4.96 -22.87
CA PHE A 155 10.94 -3.59 -22.89
C PHE A 155 12.37 -3.44 -22.38
N ALA A 156 12.79 -4.27 -21.44
CA ALA A 156 14.14 -4.20 -20.89
C ALA A 156 15.10 -5.15 -21.64
N VAL A 157 14.72 -6.43 -21.80
CA VAL A 157 15.63 -7.43 -22.37
C VAL A 157 15.65 -7.38 -23.91
N ARG A 158 14.48 -7.40 -24.58
CA ARG A 158 14.46 -7.45 -26.06
C ARG A 158 14.69 -6.09 -26.70
N LEU A 159 14.01 -5.04 -26.21
CA LEU A 159 14.09 -3.69 -26.78
C LEU A 159 15.22 -2.85 -26.17
N GLY A 160 15.70 -3.15 -24.98
CA GLY A 160 16.78 -2.41 -24.31
C GLY A 160 16.47 -0.95 -23.96
N ILE A 161 15.18 -0.56 -23.91
CA ILE A 161 14.76 0.84 -23.71
C ILE A 161 14.58 1.22 -22.22
N LEU A 162 14.40 0.24 -21.34
CA LEU A 162 14.22 0.44 -19.90
C LEU A 162 15.14 -0.49 -19.10
N PRO A 163 15.48 -0.14 -17.86
CA PRO A 163 16.30 -0.99 -16.99
C PRO A 163 15.60 -2.32 -16.67
N VAL A 164 16.40 -3.39 -16.52
CA VAL A 164 15.90 -4.72 -16.16
C VAL A 164 15.54 -4.79 -14.68
N SER A 165 16.42 -4.27 -13.81
CA SER A 165 16.27 -4.39 -12.34
C SER A 165 17.04 -3.30 -11.61
N GLY A 166 16.85 -3.25 -10.28
CA GLY A 166 17.51 -2.29 -9.40
C GLY A 166 16.84 -0.92 -9.37
N TYR A 167 17.45 0.03 -8.65
CA TYR A 167 16.91 1.38 -8.44
C TYR A 167 17.91 2.49 -8.81
N GLY A 168 19.08 2.09 -9.34
CA GLY A 168 20.24 2.96 -9.52
C GLY A 168 21.15 3.02 -8.29
N GLY A 169 22.32 3.66 -8.44
CA GLY A 169 23.26 3.87 -7.36
C GLY A 169 22.95 5.12 -6.51
N PRO A 170 23.75 5.39 -5.46
CA PRO A 170 23.55 6.57 -4.61
C PRO A 170 23.57 7.91 -5.37
N ASP A 171 24.41 8.01 -6.40
CA ASP A 171 24.59 9.22 -7.21
C ASP A 171 23.65 9.31 -8.42
N THR A 172 22.71 8.36 -8.54
CA THR A 172 21.77 8.31 -9.66
C THR A 172 20.74 9.44 -9.54
N SER A 173 20.50 10.16 -10.64
CA SER A 173 19.50 11.22 -10.69
C SER A 173 18.10 10.71 -10.43
N LEU A 174 17.20 11.58 -9.94
CA LEU A 174 15.79 11.23 -9.70
C LEU A 174 15.12 10.70 -10.98
N LEU A 175 15.42 11.29 -12.13
CA LEU A 175 14.87 10.86 -13.41
C LEU A 175 15.26 9.42 -13.75
N GLU A 176 16.51 9.06 -13.52
CA GLU A 176 17.00 7.71 -13.76
C GLU A 176 16.38 6.71 -12.76
N ARG A 177 16.24 7.08 -11.49
CA ARG A 177 15.50 6.27 -10.50
C ARG A 177 14.06 6.02 -10.94
N ILE A 178 13.37 7.05 -11.46
CA ILE A 178 12.01 6.91 -12.01
C ILE A 178 12.00 5.95 -13.20
N ARG A 179 13.00 5.96 -14.09
CA ARG A 179 13.09 5.00 -15.21
C ARG A 179 13.10 3.55 -14.73
N HIS A 180 13.79 3.24 -13.62
CA HIS A 180 13.76 1.91 -13.00
C HIS A 180 12.38 1.52 -12.46
N LEU A 181 11.54 2.50 -12.09
CA LEU A 181 10.21 2.27 -11.57
C LEU A 181 9.12 2.17 -12.65
N ILE A 182 9.39 2.53 -13.91
CA ILE A 182 8.35 2.55 -14.96
C ILE A 182 7.71 1.16 -15.15
N LEU A 183 8.51 0.13 -15.38
CA LEU A 183 7.99 -1.23 -15.65
C LEU A 183 7.23 -1.79 -14.44
N PRO A 184 7.78 -1.79 -13.22
CA PRO A 184 7.04 -2.27 -12.05
C PRO A 184 5.79 -1.43 -11.76
N ALA A 185 5.84 -0.11 -11.95
CA ALA A 185 4.68 0.76 -11.75
C ALA A 185 3.57 0.55 -12.78
N VAL A 186 3.94 0.32 -14.06
CA VAL A 186 2.98 -0.04 -15.11
C VAL A 186 2.33 -1.39 -14.80
N ALA A 187 3.10 -2.40 -14.38
CA ALA A 187 2.56 -3.71 -14.04
C ALA A 187 1.54 -3.63 -12.90
N LEU A 188 1.89 -2.99 -11.79
CA LEU A 188 1.00 -2.79 -10.64
C LEU A 188 -0.18 -1.89 -10.98
N GLY A 189 0.07 -0.81 -11.70
CA GLY A 189 -0.94 0.18 -12.08
C GLY A 189 -2.01 -0.39 -13.01
N LEU A 190 -1.63 -1.19 -14.02
CA LEU A 190 -2.57 -1.84 -14.93
C LEU A 190 -3.49 -2.82 -14.20
N VAL A 191 -2.95 -3.67 -13.33
CA VAL A 191 -3.77 -4.60 -12.54
C VAL A 191 -4.71 -3.84 -11.61
N SER A 192 -4.22 -2.81 -10.94
CA SER A 192 -5.04 -1.99 -10.03
C SER A 192 -6.10 -1.16 -10.75
N SER A 193 -5.84 -0.75 -12.00
CA SER A 193 -6.79 0.02 -12.81
C SER A 193 -8.10 -0.74 -13.04
N ALA A 194 -8.07 -2.05 -13.12
CA ALA A 194 -9.25 -2.89 -13.31
C ALA A 194 -10.28 -2.72 -12.17
N LEU A 195 -9.83 -2.72 -10.94
CA LEU A 195 -10.69 -2.53 -9.76
C LEU A 195 -11.25 -1.11 -9.73
N ILE A 196 -10.39 -0.09 -9.85
CA ILE A 196 -10.78 1.32 -9.81
C ILE A 196 -11.80 1.63 -10.93
N MET A 197 -11.56 1.13 -12.15
CA MET A 197 -12.47 1.33 -13.28
C MET A 197 -13.85 0.75 -13.02
N ARG A 198 -13.95 -0.48 -12.52
CA ARG A 198 -15.24 -1.12 -12.21
C ARG A 198 -16.02 -0.36 -11.14
N PHE A 199 -15.38 0.08 -10.08
CA PHE A 199 -16.01 0.88 -9.03
C PHE A 199 -16.40 2.27 -9.53
N THR A 200 -15.54 2.92 -10.32
CA THR A 200 -15.86 4.21 -10.96
C THR A 200 -17.10 4.08 -11.84
N ARG A 201 -17.14 3.04 -12.69
CA ARG A 201 -18.29 2.77 -13.54
C ARG A 201 -19.57 2.53 -12.73
N ALA A 202 -19.52 1.70 -11.70
CA ALA A 202 -20.66 1.40 -10.84
C ALA A 202 -21.19 2.69 -10.16
N SER A 203 -20.33 3.44 -9.49
CA SER A 203 -20.69 4.68 -8.81
C SER A 203 -21.25 5.73 -9.76
N MET A 204 -20.69 5.84 -10.96
CA MET A 204 -21.22 6.75 -11.99
C MET A 204 -22.58 6.32 -12.50
N LEU A 205 -22.83 5.01 -12.68
CA LEU A 205 -24.14 4.50 -13.11
C LEU A 205 -25.23 4.77 -12.08
N ASP A 206 -24.92 4.56 -10.81
CA ASP A 206 -25.86 4.85 -9.72
C ASP A 206 -26.28 6.31 -9.74
N VAL A 207 -25.32 7.22 -9.76
CA VAL A 207 -25.56 8.67 -9.76
C VAL A 207 -26.25 9.13 -11.05
N LEU A 208 -25.88 8.61 -12.21
CA LEU A 208 -26.51 9.00 -13.50
C LEU A 208 -27.99 8.58 -13.58
N GLY A 209 -28.44 7.68 -12.72
CA GLY A 209 -29.83 7.25 -12.56
C GLY A 209 -30.68 8.18 -11.71
N ASP A 210 -30.11 9.09 -10.93
CA ASP A 210 -30.81 9.95 -9.98
C ASP A 210 -31.70 11.01 -10.63
N ASP A 211 -32.78 11.41 -9.94
CA ASP A 211 -33.77 12.36 -10.45
C ASP A 211 -33.20 13.78 -10.65
N TYR A 212 -32.23 14.20 -9.84
CA TYR A 212 -31.60 15.51 -10.04
C TYR A 212 -30.78 15.58 -11.33
N ILE A 213 -30.25 14.45 -11.81
CA ILE A 213 -29.56 14.36 -13.11
C ILE A 213 -30.59 14.48 -14.25
N ARG A 214 -31.78 13.87 -14.13
CA ARG A 214 -32.89 14.05 -15.09
C ARG A 214 -33.32 15.51 -15.14
N THR A 215 -33.43 16.15 -13.96
CA THR A 215 -33.77 17.58 -13.87
C THR A 215 -32.68 18.45 -14.53
N ALA A 216 -31.41 18.13 -14.36
CA ALA A 216 -30.32 18.87 -15.00
C ALA A 216 -30.39 18.79 -16.53
N ARG A 217 -30.71 17.61 -17.08
CA ARG A 217 -30.93 17.39 -18.51
C ARG A 217 -32.19 18.17 -19.02
N ALA A 218 -33.28 18.08 -18.27
CA ALA A 218 -34.52 18.79 -18.60
C ALA A 218 -34.33 20.33 -18.65
N LYS A 219 -33.38 20.87 -17.87
CA LYS A 219 -32.98 22.30 -17.93
C LYS A 219 -32.07 22.63 -19.12
N GLY A 220 -31.80 21.68 -20.02
CA GLY A 220 -31.01 21.92 -21.24
C GLY A 220 -29.49 21.95 -21.01
N LEU A 221 -28.99 21.45 -19.87
CA LEU A 221 -27.54 21.38 -19.66
C LEU A 221 -26.91 20.34 -20.61
N GLY A 222 -25.79 20.71 -21.22
CA GLY A 222 -25.03 19.81 -22.09
C GLY A 222 -24.51 18.59 -21.32
N GLU A 223 -24.51 17.40 -21.95
CA GLU A 223 -24.14 16.12 -21.35
C GLU A 223 -22.78 16.13 -20.68
N GLN A 224 -21.78 16.76 -21.28
CA GLN A 224 -20.45 16.86 -20.66
C GLN A 224 -20.50 17.54 -19.29
N LYS A 225 -21.29 18.61 -19.15
CA LYS A 225 -21.46 19.32 -17.88
C LYS A 225 -22.26 18.47 -16.89
N VAL A 226 -23.28 17.75 -17.35
CA VAL A 226 -24.06 16.82 -16.52
C VAL A 226 -23.15 15.71 -15.96
N VAL A 227 -22.33 15.09 -16.80
CA VAL A 227 -21.44 13.98 -16.39
C VAL A 227 -20.32 14.47 -15.49
N LEU A 228 -19.54 15.48 -15.91
CA LEU A 228 -18.31 15.85 -15.21
C LEU A 228 -18.55 16.78 -14.00
N THR A 229 -19.61 17.60 -14.01
CA THR A 229 -19.86 18.55 -12.92
C THR A 229 -20.93 18.04 -11.95
N HIS A 230 -22.00 17.44 -12.45
CA HIS A 230 -23.11 17.02 -11.60
C HIS A 230 -22.99 15.55 -11.14
N ALA A 231 -22.69 14.62 -12.06
CA ALA A 231 -22.61 13.22 -11.71
C ALA A 231 -21.28 12.86 -11.01
N LEU A 232 -20.14 13.21 -11.62
CA LEU A 232 -18.83 12.85 -11.10
C LEU A 232 -18.61 13.39 -9.68
N LYS A 233 -19.04 14.61 -9.39
CA LYS A 233 -18.87 15.20 -8.06
C LYS A 233 -19.52 14.35 -6.95
N ASN A 234 -20.70 13.79 -7.20
CA ASN A 234 -21.37 12.93 -6.23
C ASN A 234 -20.84 11.50 -6.24
N ALA A 235 -20.33 11.02 -7.38
CA ALA A 235 -19.65 9.73 -7.48
C ALA A 235 -18.23 9.72 -6.89
N LEU A 236 -17.64 10.90 -6.58
CA LEU A 236 -16.28 11.00 -6.05
C LEU A 236 -16.10 10.28 -4.69
N ILE A 237 -17.12 10.28 -3.82
CA ILE A 237 -17.00 9.67 -2.49
C ILE A 237 -16.64 8.19 -2.57
N PRO A 238 -17.44 7.31 -3.23
CA PRO A 238 -17.06 5.91 -3.38
C PRO A 238 -15.79 5.73 -4.24
N ILE A 239 -15.52 6.60 -5.21
CA ILE A 239 -14.29 6.55 -6.00
C ILE A 239 -13.06 6.82 -5.13
N LEU A 240 -13.08 7.84 -4.26
CA LEU A 240 -12.00 8.12 -3.31
C LEU A 240 -11.77 6.98 -2.33
N THR A 241 -12.86 6.32 -1.87
CA THR A 241 -12.75 5.11 -1.05
C THR A 241 -11.91 4.05 -1.73
N VAL A 242 -12.23 3.73 -2.99
CA VAL A 242 -11.53 2.70 -3.75
C VAL A 242 -10.09 3.10 -4.06
N LEU A 243 -9.84 4.36 -4.38
CA LEU A 243 -8.47 4.87 -4.59
C LEU A 243 -7.62 4.69 -3.34
N GLY A 244 -8.16 4.98 -2.17
CA GLY A 244 -7.44 4.80 -0.93
C GLY A 244 -7.22 3.34 -0.55
N LEU A 245 -8.23 2.49 -0.71
CA LEU A 245 -8.07 1.04 -0.54
C LEU A 245 -7.01 0.50 -1.50
N THR A 246 -7.01 0.97 -2.75
CA THR A 246 -6.01 0.57 -3.74
C THR A 246 -4.62 1.05 -3.34
N ALA A 247 -4.46 2.28 -2.85
CA ALA A 247 -3.17 2.77 -2.36
C ALA A 247 -2.61 1.89 -1.23
N ALA A 248 -3.46 1.50 -0.28
CA ALA A 248 -3.08 0.60 0.80
C ALA A 248 -2.70 -0.81 0.31
N VAL A 249 -3.46 -1.36 -0.65
CA VAL A 249 -3.14 -2.66 -1.29
C VAL A 249 -1.85 -2.58 -2.09
N LEU A 250 -1.57 -1.47 -2.76
CA LEU A 250 -0.34 -1.28 -3.52
C LEU A 250 0.91 -1.32 -2.63
N ILE A 251 0.86 -0.77 -1.41
CA ILE A 251 1.98 -0.86 -0.46
C ILE A 251 2.28 -2.33 -0.13
N SER A 252 1.25 -3.14 0.11
CA SER A 252 1.42 -4.58 0.36
C SER A 252 1.79 -5.35 -0.90
N GLY A 253 1.21 -5.00 -2.05
CA GLY A 253 1.47 -5.62 -3.35
C GLY A 253 2.86 -5.30 -3.92
N ALA A 254 3.45 -4.19 -3.48
CA ALA A 254 4.81 -3.83 -3.85
C ALA A 254 5.85 -4.89 -3.46
N VAL A 255 5.62 -5.65 -2.38
CA VAL A 255 6.57 -6.67 -1.84
C VAL A 255 7.04 -7.64 -2.94
N VAL A 256 6.10 -8.27 -3.64
CA VAL A 256 6.43 -9.24 -4.70
C VAL A 256 7.08 -8.55 -5.90
N THR A 257 6.57 -7.39 -6.27
CA THR A 257 7.09 -6.62 -7.41
C THR A 257 8.50 -6.09 -7.13
N GLU A 258 8.76 -5.59 -5.92
CA GLU A 258 10.09 -5.16 -5.50
C GLU A 258 11.09 -6.32 -5.57
N THR A 259 10.68 -7.51 -5.14
CA THR A 259 11.54 -8.71 -5.20
C THR A 259 11.84 -9.10 -6.65
N VAL A 260 10.83 -9.12 -7.53
CA VAL A 260 10.98 -9.49 -8.95
C VAL A 260 11.88 -8.50 -9.70
N PHE A 261 11.73 -7.20 -9.43
CA PHE A 261 12.53 -6.15 -10.07
C PHE A 261 13.82 -5.80 -9.33
N GLY A 262 14.15 -6.49 -8.22
CA GLY A 262 15.34 -6.22 -7.42
C GLY A 262 15.38 -4.82 -6.85
N LEU A 263 14.24 -4.22 -6.53
CA LEU A 263 14.15 -2.90 -5.92
C LEU A 263 14.49 -2.97 -4.44
N PRO A 264 15.34 -2.08 -3.92
CA PRO A 264 15.70 -2.03 -2.50
C PRO A 264 14.61 -1.34 -1.66
N GLY A 265 13.37 -1.83 -1.73
CA GLY A 265 12.24 -1.27 -1.01
C GLY A 265 11.96 -1.95 0.33
N VAL A 266 10.95 -1.42 1.05
CA VAL A 266 10.49 -1.95 2.35
C VAL A 266 9.95 -3.37 2.20
N GLY A 267 9.25 -3.67 1.11
CA GLY A 267 8.72 -5.01 0.85
C GLY A 267 9.83 -6.06 0.70
N ASN A 268 10.88 -5.74 -0.06
CA ASN A 268 12.06 -6.60 -0.21
C ASN A 268 12.78 -6.79 1.13
N LEU A 269 12.87 -5.73 1.95
CA LEU A 269 13.42 -5.82 3.31
C LEU A 269 12.62 -6.80 4.17
N VAL A 270 11.29 -6.75 4.11
CA VAL A 270 10.41 -7.68 4.87
C VAL A 270 10.67 -9.12 4.44
N VAL A 271 10.71 -9.41 3.14
CA VAL A 271 10.98 -10.77 2.63
C VAL A 271 12.35 -11.26 3.13
N SER A 272 13.38 -10.43 3.01
CA SER A 272 14.72 -10.75 3.48
C SER A 272 14.76 -11.00 5.00
N ALA A 273 14.05 -10.19 5.77
CA ALA A 273 13.95 -10.33 7.23
C ALA A 273 13.21 -11.62 7.63
N VAL A 274 12.13 -11.99 6.91
CA VAL A 274 11.40 -13.25 7.16
C VAL A 274 12.29 -14.46 6.91
N LEU A 275 13.01 -14.48 5.77
CA LEU A 275 13.90 -15.58 5.41
C LEU A 275 15.05 -15.75 6.41
N ARG A 276 15.53 -14.64 6.99
CA ARG A 276 16.61 -14.61 7.98
C ARG A 276 16.12 -14.63 9.43
N ARG A 277 14.81 -14.64 9.67
CA ARG A 277 14.18 -14.56 11.00
C ARG A 277 14.60 -13.32 11.80
N ASP A 278 14.80 -12.18 11.12
CA ASP A 278 15.11 -10.91 11.77
C ASP A 278 13.83 -10.30 12.37
N TYR A 279 13.47 -10.78 13.55
CA TYR A 279 12.21 -10.41 14.20
C TYR A 279 12.04 -8.91 14.45
N PRO A 280 13.07 -8.14 14.88
CA PRO A 280 12.91 -6.70 15.03
C PRO A 280 12.53 -5.99 13.73
N VAL A 281 13.17 -6.36 12.60
CA VAL A 281 12.83 -5.80 11.28
C VAL A 281 11.42 -6.19 10.85
N ILE A 282 11.02 -7.45 11.05
CA ILE A 282 9.66 -7.92 10.73
C ILE A 282 8.63 -7.11 11.53
N GLN A 283 8.83 -6.99 12.86
CA GLN A 283 7.93 -6.22 13.72
C GLN A 283 7.86 -4.76 13.32
N GLY A 284 9.00 -4.10 13.17
CA GLY A 284 9.07 -2.69 12.79
C GLY A 284 8.42 -2.41 11.44
N ALA A 285 8.69 -3.24 10.44
CA ALA A 285 8.10 -3.11 9.11
C ALA A 285 6.58 -3.29 9.11
N LEU A 286 6.06 -4.32 9.80
CA LEU A 286 4.62 -4.54 9.93
C LEU A 286 3.93 -3.37 10.62
N LEU A 287 4.53 -2.80 11.67
CA LEU A 287 3.99 -1.62 12.35
C LEU A 287 3.98 -0.38 11.45
N VAL A 288 5.05 -0.15 10.70
CA VAL A 288 5.13 0.99 9.77
C VAL A 288 4.12 0.84 8.63
N ILE A 289 4.01 -0.35 8.03
CA ILE A 289 3.02 -0.62 6.97
C ILE A 289 1.59 -0.43 7.50
N ALA A 290 1.28 -0.97 8.68
CA ALA A 290 -0.02 -0.79 9.30
C ALA A 290 -0.30 0.68 9.65
N GLY A 291 0.70 1.40 10.15
CA GLY A 291 0.61 2.85 10.41
C GLY A 291 0.32 3.64 9.13
N LEU A 292 1.02 3.34 8.03
CA LEU A 292 0.76 3.95 6.73
C LEU A 292 -0.67 3.65 6.23
N TYR A 293 -1.13 2.40 6.38
CA TYR A 293 -2.50 2.03 6.05
C TYR A 293 -3.53 2.86 6.83
N VAL A 294 -3.34 2.99 8.13
CA VAL A 294 -4.22 3.79 9.00
C VAL A 294 -4.18 5.27 8.61
N LEU A 295 -3.00 5.82 8.30
CA LEU A 295 -2.84 7.20 7.84
C LEU A 295 -3.51 7.45 6.49
N ILE A 296 -3.42 6.53 5.54
CA ILE A 296 -4.11 6.64 4.24
C ILE A 296 -5.62 6.67 4.46
N ASN A 297 -6.18 5.77 5.27
CA ASN A 297 -7.61 5.78 5.58
C ASN A 297 -8.04 7.08 6.25
N PHE A 298 -7.26 7.58 7.20
CA PHE A 298 -7.52 8.87 7.82
C PHE A 298 -7.49 10.03 6.81
N ALA A 299 -6.53 10.04 5.90
CA ALA A 299 -6.45 11.04 4.84
C ALA A 299 -7.69 11.00 3.94
N ILE A 300 -8.20 9.82 3.61
CA ILE A 300 -9.45 9.65 2.85
C ILE A 300 -10.64 10.19 3.62
N ASP A 301 -10.74 9.87 4.91
CA ASP A 301 -11.80 10.40 5.79
C ASP A 301 -11.77 11.94 5.84
N MET A 302 -10.58 12.53 5.81
CA MET A 302 -10.43 14.00 5.73
C MET A 302 -10.83 14.53 4.35
N LEU A 303 -10.53 13.81 3.27
CA LEU A 303 -10.99 14.19 1.93
C LEU A 303 -12.51 14.14 1.80
N TYR A 304 -13.20 13.21 2.49
CA TYR A 304 -14.67 13.21 2.51
C TYR A 304 -15.24 14.49 3.10
N LEU A 305 -14.64 15.04 4.17
CA LEU A 305 -15.08 16.29 4.76
C LEU A 305 -14.97 17.48 3.81
N LEU A 306 -14.04 17.41 2.83
CA LEU A 306 -13.84 18.44 1.81
C LEU A 306 -14.83 18.29 0.64
N VAL A 307 -15.15 17.04 0.27
CA VAL A 307 -16.00 16.72 -0.90
C VAL A 307 -17.49 16.78 -0.55
N ASP A 308 -17.89 16.30 0.65
CA ASP A 308 -19.28 16.30 1.09
C ASP A 308 -19.50 17.19 2.33
N PRO A 309 -20.11 18.38 2.14
CA PRO A 309 -20.46 19.26 3.25
C PRO A 309 -21.47 18.66 4.25
N ARG A 310 -22.19 17.57 3.86
CA ARG A 310 -23.22 16.94 4.71
C ARG A 310 -22.62 16.10 5.83
N VAL A 311 -21.37 15.68 5.70
CA VAL A 311 -20.62 14.92 6.72
C VAL A 311 -20.17 15.79 7.91
N ARG A 312 -20.55 17.07 7.94
CA ARG A 312 -20.10 18.01 8.98
C ARG A 312 -20.91 17.96 10.30
N TYR A 313 -21.85 17.02 10.43
CA TYR A 313 -22.69 16.89 11.64
C TYR A 313 -22.27 15.69 12.49
#